data_62d13cec618cd394415dc9531ca8cd8a
#
_entry.id   62d13cec618cd394415dc9531ca8cd8a
#
_cell.length_a   1.000
_cell.length_b   1.000
_cell.length_c   1.000
_cell.angle_alpha   90.00
_cell.angle_beta   90.00
_cell.angle_gamma   90.00
#
_symmetry.space_group_name_H-M   'P 1'
#
loop_
_entity.id
_entity.type
_entity.pdbx_description
1 polymer ?
#
loop_
_entity_poly.entity_id
_entity_poly.type
_entity_poly.pdbx_seq_one_letter_code
_entity_poly.pdbx_strand_id
1 'polypeptide(L)'
;MDADEQEREPDFGAWVASRGPALQRFAYLVTGNNSDAPDLVQDALARALPRWESLAASGTAEAYVKRSIVNGSISGWRKRRRLVLVEDVEPMATSHEPGPEERDADEAWALVQTLPSNQRAAVVLRFYEDLSFAQIATVLDCAEATARSHVHRALAKLRRRLEEQGLDEQGSNKQGMNEGVDNE
;
A
#
# COMPACT_ATOMS: atom_id res chain seq x y z
N MET A 1 -48.16 -12.30 7.17
CA MET A 1 -47.05 -12.58 6.26
C MET A 1 -46.57 -11.21 5.83
N ASP A 2 -45.61 -10.74 6.63
CA ASP A 2 -45.30 -9.32 6.78
C ASP A 2 -44.41 -8.86 5.61
N ALA A 3 -44.98 -7.88 4.89
CA ALA A 3 -44.32 -7.13 3.83
C ALA A 3 -43.44 -6.02 4.45
N ASP A 4 -42.46 -6.38 5.25
CA ASP A 4 -41.60 -5.41 5.95
C ASP A 4 -40.13 -5.82 5.92
N GLU A 5 -39.71 -6.53 4.87
CA GLU A 5 -38.32 -6.50 4.38
C GLU A 5 -38.16 -5.34 3.39
N GLN A 6 -38.57 -4.16 3.84
CA GLN A 6 -38.14 -2.92 3.22
C GLN A 6 -36.65 -2.91 3.26
N GLU A 7 -36.03 -2.95 2.07
CA GLU A 7 -34.57 -2.75 1.83
C GLU A 7 -34.06 -1.65 2.76
N ARG A 8 -33.53 -2.06 3.93
CA ARG A 8 -32.84 -1.12 4.81
C ARG A 8 -31.69 -0.55 3.97
N GLU A 9 -31.79 0.73 3.64
CA GLU A 9 -30.69 1.48 3.06
C GLU A 9 -29.41 1.09 3.81
N PRO A 10 -28.36 0.68 3.11
CA PRO A 10 -27.15 0.18 3.77
C PRO A 10 -26.60 1.29 4.66
N ASP A 11 -26.65 1.05 5.97
CA ASP A 11 -26.16 1.98 6.98
C ASP A 11 -24.66 2.21 6.77
N PHE A 12 -24.30 3.46 6.49
CA PHE A 12 -22.92 3.89 6.31
C PHE A 12 -22.04 3.52 7.51
N GLY A 13 -22.56 3.70 8.74
CA GLY A 13 -21.81 3.37 9.97
C GLY A 13 -21.52 1.88 10.08
N ALA A 14 -22.50 1.02 9.81
CA ALA A 14 -22.33 -0.43 9.80
C ALA A 14 -21.33 -0.88 8.71
N TRP A 15 -21.40 -0.27 7.52
CA TRP A 15 -20.44 -0.54 6.45
C TRP A 15 -19.01 -0.14 6.85
N VAL A 16 -18.83 1.05 7.41
CA VAL A 16 -17.53 1.53 7.91
C VAL A 16 -17.00 0.61 9.00
N ALA A 17 -17.83 0.19 9.95
CA ALA A 17 -17.42 -0.74 11.00
C ALA A 17 -16.93 -2.08 10.44
N SER A 18 -17.60 -2.61 9.42
CA SER A 18 -17.23 -3.89 8.79
C SER A 18 -16.00 -3.81 7.90
N ARG A 19 -15.81 -2.70 7.16
CA ARG A 19 -14.72 -2.53 6.17
C ARG A 19 -13.53 -1.74 6.68
N GLY A 20 -13.70 -0.98 7.77
CA GLY A 20 -12.69 -0.11 8.34
C GLY A 20 -11.31 -0.76 8.50
N PRO A 21 -11.19 -1.93 9.16
CA PRO A 21 -9.90 -2.60 9.34
C PRO A 21 -9.21 -2.95 8.01
N ALA A 22 -9.96 -3.38 7.00
CA ALA A 22 -9.42 -3.69 5.67
C ALA A 22 -8.97 -2.41 4.94
N LEU A 23 -9.75 -1.33 5.04
CA LEU A 23 -9.38 -0.03 4.45
C LEU A 23 -8.14 0.58 5.11
N GLN A 24 -7.99 0.44 6.43
CA GLN A 24 -6.79 0.89 7.15
C GLN A 24 -5.54 0.13 6.66
N ARG A 25 -5.64 -1.19 6.55
CA ARG A 25 -4.56 -2.04 6.03
C ARG A 25 -4.20 -1.67 4.59
N PHE A 26 -5.19 -1.49 3.73
CA PHE A 26 -4.99 -1.05 2.35
C PHE A 26 -4.30 0.33 2.29
N ALA A 27 -4.76 1.30 3.09
CA ALA A 27 -4.17 2.63 3.15
C ALA A 27 -2.69 2.57 3.60
N TYR A 28 -2.37 1.76 4.61
CA TYR A 28 -0.99 1.51 5.03
C TYR A 28 -0.14 0.94 3.90
N LEU A 29 -0.62 -0.07 3.19
CA LEU A 29 0.10 -0.66 2.05
C LEU A 29 0.35 0.36 0.92
N VAL A 30 -0.59 1.25 0.66
CA VAL A 30 -0.44 2.27 -0.38
C VAL A 30 0.47 3.42 0.05
N THR A 31 0.39 3.86 1.31
CA THR A 31 1.21 4.98 1.81
C THR A 31 2.62 4.57 2.18
N GLY A 32 2.79 3.36 2.71
CA GLY A 32 4.00 2.92 3.39
C GLY A 32 4.22 3.60 4.73
N ASN A 33 3.19 4.23 5.31
CA ASN A 33 3.29 5.02 6.53
C ASN A 33 2.05 4.84 7.41
N ASN A 34 2.26 4.38 8.64
CA ASN A 34 1.20 4.13 9.62
C ASN A 34 0.52 5.42 10.10
N SER A 35 1.24 6.54 10.14
CA SER A 35 0.66 7.82 10.61
C SER A 35 -0.26 8.46 9.58
N ASP A 36 0.00 8.27 8.29
CA ASP A 36 -0.81 8.86 7.21
C ASP A 36 -2.06 8.03 6.87
N ALA A 37 -2.05 6.73 7.15
CA ALA A 37 -3.11 5.81 6.75
C ALA A 37 -4.49 6.15 7.37
N PRO A 38 -4.61 6.44 8.69
CA PRO A 38 -5.89 6.81 9.29
C PRO A 38 -6.51 8.06 8.68
N ASP A 39 -5.71 9.10 8.46
CA ASP A 39 -6.17 10.36 7.89
C ASP A 39 -6.68 10.18 6.46
N LEU A 40 -5.99 9.39 5.66
CA LEU A 40 -6.44 9.07 4.29
C LEU A 40 -7.72 8.27 4.25
N VAL A 41 -7.91 7.34 5.18
CA VAL A 41 -9.18 6.60 5.30
C VAL A 41 -10.30 7.55 5.71
N GLN A 42 -10.10 8.39 6.72
CA GLN A 42 -11.10 9.38 7.16
C GLN A 42 -11.47 10.35 6.02
N ASP A 43 -10.48 10.90 5.32
CA ASP A 43 -10.70 11.77 4.16
C ASP A 43 -11.50 11.09 3.04
N ALA A 44 -11.19 9.82 2.76
CA ALA A 44 -11.90 9.05 1.75
C ALA A 44 -13.35 8.75 2.14
N LEU A 45 -13.59 8.41 3.41
CA LEU A 45 -14.92 8.18 3.97
C LEU A 45 -15.75 9.47 4.00
N ALA A 46 -15.14 10.60 4.39
CA ALA A 46 -15.79 11.91 4.37
C ALA A 46 -16.27 12.31 2.96
N ARG A 47 -15.50 11.95 1.93
CA ARG A 47 -15.87 12.18 0.51
C ARG A 47 -16.94 11.21 0.02
N ALA A 48 -16.99 10.00 0.57
CA ALA A 48 -17.99 8.99 0.22
C ALA A 48 -19.37 9.30 0.84
N LEU A 49 -19.40 9.82 2.06
CA LEU A 49 -20.61 10.06 2.83
C LEU A 49 -21.71 10.85 2.07
N PRO A 50 -21.43 12.00 1.41
CA PRO A 50 -22.45 12.75 0.67
C PRO A 50 -23.02 12.01 -0.56
N ARG A 51 -22.38 10.89 -0.95
CA ARG A 51 -22.73 10.08 -2.13
C ARG A 51 -23.11 8.66 -1.74
N TRP A 52 -23.29 8.42 -0.45
CA TRP A 52 -23.41 7.07 0.11
C TRP A 52 -24.55 6.26 -0.53
N GLU A 53 -25.73 6.82 -0.60
CA GLU A 53 -26.91 6.15 -1.19
C GLU A 53 -26.61 5.64 -2.62
N SER A 54 -26.05 6.50 -3.46
CA SER A 54 -25.70 6.14 -4.84
C SER A 54 -24.59 5.11 -4.92
N LEU A 55 -23.56 5.22 -4.07
CA LEU A 55 -22.44 4.30 -4.03
C LEU A 55 -22.85 2.93 -3.50
N ALA A 56 -23.72 2.90 -2.51
CA ALA A 56 -24.26 1.67 -1.93
C ALA A 56 -25.19 0.96 -2.91
N ALA A 57 -26.13 1.69 -3.52
CA ALA A 57 -27.06 1.14 -4.51
C ALA A 57 -26.36 0.57 -5.74
N SER A 58 -25.22 1.18 -6.16
CA SER A 58 -24.43 0.68 -7.29
C SER A 58 -23.40 -0.39 -6.91
N GLY A 59 -23.23 -0.71 -5.62
CA GLY A 59 -22.21 -1.63 -5.13
C GLY A 59 -20.77 -1.14 -5.34
N THR A 60 -20.56 0.16 -5.56
CA THR A 60 -19.25 0.73 -5.91
C THR A 60 -18.54 1.44 -4.74
N ALA A 61 -19.13 1.42 -3.55
CA ALA A 61 -18.65 2.14 -2.37
C ALA A 61 -17.17 1.82 -2.04
N GLU A 62 -16.80 0.55 -1.98
CA GLU A 62 -15.44 0.13 -1.65
C GLU A 62 -14.43 0.58 -2.71
N ALA A 63 -14.75 0.42 -3.98
CA ALA A 63 -13.91 0.86 -5.08
C ALA A 63 -13.71 2.39 -5.06
N TYR A 64 -14.75 3.16 -4.77
CA TYR A 64 -14.68 4.61 -4.62
C TYR A 64 -13.76 5.04 -3.48
N VAL A 65 -13.91 4.42 -2.30
CA VAL A 65 -13.10 4.73 -1.12
C VAL A 65 -11.63 4.36 -1.37
N LYS A 66 -11.35 3.16 -1.89
CA LYS A 66 -9.99 2.73 -2.24
C LYS A 66 -9.34 3.67 -3.28
N ARG A 67 -10.08 4.08 -4.32
CA ARG A 67 -9.59 5.08 -5.29
C ARG A 67 -9.27 6.41 -4.61
N SER A 68 -10.11 6.85 -3.68
CA SER A 68 -9.91 8.10 -2.92
C SER A 68 -8.65 8.04 -2.06
N ILE A 69 -8.39 6.90 -1.39
CA ILE A 69 -7.18 6.64 -0.60
C ILE A 69 -5.94 6.72 -1.49
N VAL A 70 -5.92 6.02 -2.64
CA VAL A 70 -4.80 6.02 -3.58
C VAL A 70 -4.49 7.43 -4.08
N ASN A 71 -5.51 8.16 -4.52
CA ASN A 71 -5.35 9.52 -5.03
C ASN A 71 -4.87 10.48 -3.94
N GLY A 72 -5.37 10.33 -2.71
CA GLY A 72 -4.92 11.09 -1.54
C GLY A 72 -3.45 10.84 -1.23
N SER A 73 -3.02 9.58 -1.22
CA SER A 73 -1.62 9.18 -1.01
C SER A 73 -0.68 9.78 -2.07
N ILE A 74 -1.02 9.67 -3.34
CA ILE A 74 -0.21 10.20 -4.46
C ILE A 74 -0.12 11.73 -4.37
N SER A 75 -1.23 12.42 -4.07
CA SER A 75 -1.27 13.87 -3.96
C SER A 75 -0.50 14.39 -2.73
N GLY A 76 -0.63 13.73 -1.58
CA GLY A 76 0.10 14.02 -0.36
C GLY A 76 1.62 13.87 -0.55
N TRP A 77 2.04 12.80 -1.22
CA TRP A 77 3.45 12.60 -1.57
C TRP A 77 3.99 13.71 -2.49
N ARG A 78 3.24 14.14 -3.52
CA ARG A 78 3.63 15.25 -4.41
C ARG A 78 3.77 16.56 -3.63
N LYS A 79 2.87 16.82 -2.68
CA LYS A 79 2.92 18.02 -1.83
C LYS A 79 4.15 17.98 -0.89
N ARG A 80 4.40 16.85 -0.22
CA ARG A 80 5.59 16.67 0.65
C ARG A 80 6.88 16.81 -0.14
N ARG A 81 7.02 16.20 -1.32
CA ARG A 81 8.22 16.31 -2.15
C ARG A 81 8.50 17.75 -2.62
N ARG A 82 7.49 18.60 -2.75
CA ARG A 82 7.71 20.05 -3.03
C ARG A 82 8.18 20.80 -1.79
N LEU A 83 7.84 20.33 -0.60
CA LEU A 83 8.24 20.93 0.68
C LEU A 83 9.59 20.39 1.16
N VAL A 84 9.96 19.15 0.84
CA VAL A 84 11.22 18.47 1.21
C VAL A 84 12.37 18.82 0.24
N LEU A 85 12.44 20.05 -0.22
CA LEU A 85 13.75 20.64 -0.51
C LEU A 85 14.49 21.04 0.79
N VAL A 86 13.91 20.73 1.97
CA VAL A 86 14.47 20.95 3.31
C VAL A 86 14.10 19.74 4.17
N GLU A 87 15.13 19.01 4.61
CA GLU A 87 15.17 17.93 5.61
C GLU A 87 14.73 16.51 5.20
N ASP A 88 15.72 15.61 5.29
CA ASP A 88 15.58 14.15 5.33
C ASP A 88 14.85 13.74 6.62
N VAL A 89 13.63 13.21 6.49
CA VAL A 89 12.95 12.55 7.60
C VAL A 89 13.05 11.05 7.38
N GLU A 90 13.88 10.38 8.19
CA GLU A 90 13.95 8.92 8.25
C GLU A 90 12.60 8.32 8.70
N PRO A 91 12.19 7.17 8.14
CA PRO A 91 11.00 6.47 8.60
C PRO A 91 11.21 5.93 10.01
N MET A 92 10.39 6.33 10.97
CA MET A 92 10.37 5.78 12.33
C MET A 92 9.91 4.32 12.27
N ALA A 93 10.85 3.42 12.57
CA ALA A 93 10.56 2.01 12.81
C ALA A 93 9.78 1.86 14.12
N THR A 94 8.63 1.20 14.08
CA THR A 94 7.91 0.76 15.27
C THR A 94 8.60 -0.48 15.83
N SER A 95 9.05 -0.41 17.08
CA SER A 95 9.74 -1.48 17.80
C SER A 95 8.75 -2.58 18.22
N HIS A 96 8.67 -3.63 17.41
CA HIS A 96 8.17 -4.93 17.78
C HIS A 96 9.24 -5.94 17.35
N GLU A 97 9.63 -6.90 18.21
CA GLU A 97 10.53 -7.98 17.78
C GLU A 97 9.73 -9.03 17.01
N PRO A 98 9.81 -9.07 15.67
CA PRO A 98 9.03 -9.98 14.85
C PRO A 98 9.57 -11.41 14.91
N GLY A 99 8.67 -12.40 14.83
CA GLY A 99 9.02 -13.81 14.60
C GLY A 99 9.67 -14.03 13.22
N PRO A 100 10.23 -15.21 12.92
CA PRO A 100 10.94 -15.46 11.65
C PRO A 100 10.09 -15.19 10.41
N GLU A 101 8.83 -15.65 10.37
CA GLU A 101 7.90 -15.41 9.25
C GLU A 101 7.47 -13.93 9.15
N GLU A 102 7.40 -13.24 10.30
CA GLU A 102 7.12 -11.81 10.36
C GLU A 102 8.32 -11.00 9.86
N ARG A 103 9.56 -11.45 10.11
CA ARG A 103 10.79 -10.81 9.59
C ARG A 103 10.86 -10.86 8.08
N ASP A 104 10.58 -12.02 7.47
CA ASP A 104 10.56 -12.16 6.01
C ASP A 104 9.48 -11.26 5.38
N ALA A 105 8.31 -11.15 6.02
CA ALA A 105 7.25 -10.26 5.60
C ALA A 105 7.64 -8.78 5.77
N ASP A 106 8.34 -8.42 6.85
CA ASP A 106 8.81 -7.07 7.11
C ASP A 106 9.94 -6.66 6.14
N GLU A 107 10.85 -7.57 5.80
CA GLU A 107 11.90 -7.34 4.80
C GLU A 107 11.31 -7.14 3.41
N ALA A 108 10.39 -8.01 2.99
CA ALA A 108 9.68 -7.84 1.73
C ALA A 108 8.89 -6.53 1.70
N TRP A 109 8.27 -6.16 2.82
CA TRP A 109 7.56 -4.91 2.96
C TRP A 109 8.49 -3.69 2.92
N ALA A 110 9.65 -3.75 3.58
CA ALA A 110 10.67 -2.69 3.51
C ALA A 110 11.11 -2.43 2.06
N LEU A 111 11.26 -3.48 1.25
CA LEU A 111 11.55 -3.35 -0.18
C LEU A 111 10.41 -2.64 -0.93
N VAL A 112 9.15 -2.99 -0.67
CA VAL A 112 7.99 -2.34 -1.30
C VAL A 112 7.91 -0.86 -0.92
N GLN A 113 8.28 -0.49 0.30
CA GLN A 113 8.34 0.91 0.74
C GLN A 113 9.34 1.75 -0.04
N THR A 114 10.41 1.15 -0.59
CA THR A 114 11.38 1.88 -1.43
C THR A 114 10.84 2.27 -2.80
N LEU A 115 9.67 1.78 -3.18
CA LEU A 115 9.06 2.10 -4.47
C LEU A 115 8.48 3.52 -4.49
N PRO A 116 8.57 4.23 -5.64
CA PRO A 116 7.80 5.44 -5.85
C PRO A 116 6.29 5.20 -5.65
N SER A 117 5.56 6.19 -5.14
CA SER A 117 4.15 6.05 -4.73
C SER A 117 3.24 5.45 -5.82
N ASN A 118 3.38 5.86 -7.09
CA ASN A 118 2.59 5.30 -8.19
C ASN A 118 2.93 3.83 -8.46
N GLN A 119 4.19 3.44 -8.33
CA GLN A 119 4.63 2.06 -8.52
C GLN A 119 4.17 1.17 -7.37
N ARG A 120 4.29 1.65 -6.12
CA ARG A 120 3.79 0.97 -4.93
C ARG A 120 2.27 0.79 -5.00
N ALA A 121 1.52 1.83 -5.30
CA ALA A 121 0.08 1.75 -5.49
C ALA A 121 -0.31 0.73 -6.57
N ALA A 122 0.39 0.74 -7.71
CA ALA A 122 0.12 -0.21 -8.80
C ALA A 122 0.37 -1.67 -8.39
N VAL A 123 1.43 -1.95 -7.61
CA VAL A 123 1.74 -3.29 -7.08
C VAL A 123 0.68 -3.72 -6.07
N VAL A 124 0.31 -2.85 -5.12
CA VAL A 124 -0.74 -3.14 -4.14
C VAL A 124 -2.07 -3.44 -4.84
N LEU A 125 -2.46 -2.61 -5.80
CA LEU A 125 -3.69 -2.83 -6.57
C LEU A 125 -3.63 -4.14 -7.39
N ARG A 126 -2.47 -4.51 -7.92
CA ARG A 126 -2.31 -5.72 -8.74
C ARG A 126 -2.31 -7.01 -7.93
N PHE A 127 -1.56 -7.04 -6.82
CA PHE A 127 -1.25 -8.28 -6.10
C PHE A 127 -2.00 -8.43 -4.76
N TYR A 128 -2.41 -7.34 -4.14
CA TYR A 128 -3.21 -7.39 -2.93
C TYR A 128 -4.73 -7.31 -3.22
N GLU A 129 -5.12 -6.49 -4.22
CA GLU A 129 -6.52 -6.32 -4.64
C GLU A 129 -6.89 -7.15 -5.87
N ASP A 130 -5.93 -7.85 -6.48
CA ASP A 130 -6.08 -8.68 -7.70
C ASP A 130 -6.76 -7.95 -8.88
N LEU A 131 -6.50 -6.65 -9.03
CA LEU A 131 -7.10 -5.87 -10.11
C LEU A 131 -6.39 -6.10 -11.45
N SER A 132 -7.17 -6.08 -12.54
CA SER A 132 -6.64 -6.05 -13.91
C SER A 132 -5.95 -4.70 -14.21
N PHE A 133 -5.09 -4.66 -15.24
CA PHE A 133 -4.44 -3.41 -15.63
C PHE A 133 -5.42 -2.31 -16.04
N ALA A 134 -6.55 -2.65 -16.65
CA ALA A 134 -7.62 -1.71 -16.98
C ALA A 134 -8.25 -1.10 -15.71
N GLN A 135 -8.51 -1.93 -14.68
CA GLN A 135 -9.03 -1.44 -13.41
C GLN A 135 -7.99 -0.58 -12.66
N ILE A 136 -6.71 -0.99 -12.65
CA ILE A 136 -5.62 -0.20 -12.08
C ILE A 136 -5.52 1.16 -12.77
N ALA A 137 -5.60 1.20 -14.10
CA ALA A 137 -5.59 2.42 -14.90
C ALA A 137 -6.72 3.37 -14.48
N THR A 138 -7.94 2.82 -14.27
CA THR A 138 -9.09 3.58 -13.76
C THR A 138 -8.83 4.16 -12.36
N VAL A 139 -8.23 3.37 -11.45
CA VAL A 139 -7.92 3.83 -10.08
C VAL A 139 -6.84 4.90 -10.09
N LEU A 140 -5.78 4.72 -10.89
CA LEU A 140 -4.63 5.64 -10.96
C LEU A 140 -4.86 6.84 -11.89
N ASP A 141 -6.00 6.91 -12.55
CA ASP A 141 -6.34 7.94 -13.56
C ASP A 141 -5.24 8.07 -14.64
N CYS A 142 -4.92 6.95 -15.28
CA CYS A 142 -3.89 6.88 -16.31
C CYS A 142 -4.27 5.89 -17.41
N ALA A 143 -3.48 5.86 -18.51
CA ALA A 143 -3.65 4.84 -19.55
C ALA A 143 -3.28 3.45 -19.03
N GLU A 144 -3.91 2.38 -19.55
CA GLU A 144 -3.61 0.99 -19.15
C GLU A 144 -2.13 0.63 -19.39
N ALA A 145 -1.55 1.09 -20.48
CA ALA A 145 -0.12 0.91 -20.74
C ALA A 145 0.77 1.55 -19.67
N THR A 146 0.34 2.67 -19.08
CA THR A 146 1.03 3.33 -17.95
C THR A 146 0.91 2.52 -16.68
N ALA A 147 -0.29 2.01 -16.36
CA ALA A 147 -0.52 1.12 -15.22
C ALA A 147 0.36 -0.13 -15.30
N ARG A 148 0.40 -0.76 -16.47
CA ARG A 148 1.28 -1.91 -16.78
C ARG A 148 2.76 -1.54 -16.57
N SER A 149 3.19 -0.39 -17.07
CA SER A 149 4.57 0.08 -16.92
C SER A 149 4.93 0.34 -15.44
N HIS A 150 4.00 0.84 -14.62
CA HIS A 150 4.23 1.02 -13.19
C HIS A 150 4.49 -0.31 -12.49
N VAL A 151 3.68 -1.35 -12.75
CA VAL A 151 3.88 -2.69 -12.18
C VAL A 151 5.21 -3.29 -12.65
N HIS A 152 5.51 -3.25 -13.96
CA HIS A 152 6.75 -3.81 -14.49
C HIS A 152 8.00 -3.13 -13.91
N ARG A 153 8.02 -1.80 -13.83
CA ARG A 153 9.14 -1.06 -13.23
C ARG A 153 9.30 -1.35 -11.74
N ALA A 154 8.19 -1.48 -11.02
CA ALA A 154 8.21 -1.87 -9.61
C ALA A 154 8.85 -3.24 -9.43
N LEU A 155 8.39 -4.25 -10.17
CA LEU A 155 8.93 -5.62 -10.09
C LEU A 155 10.41 -5.68 -10.48
N ALA A 156 10.82 -4.95 -11.52
CA ALA A 156 12.23 -4.86 -11.92
C ALA A 156 13.10 -4.23 -10.81
N LYS A 157 12.59 -3.18 -10.14
CA LYS A 157 13.30 -2.55 -9.02
C LYS A 157 13.41 -3.47 -7.81
N LEU A 158 12.31 -4.16 -7.45
CA LEU A 158 12.30 -5.12 -6.34
C LEU A 158 13.27 -6.28 -6.59
N ARG A 159 13.26 -6.86 -7.81
CA ARG A 159 14.19 -7.94 -8.19
C ARG A 159 15.65 -7.50 -8.03
N ARG A 160 16.00 -6.33 -8.56
CA ARG A 160 17.37 -5.81 -8.42
C ARG A 160 17.79 -5.64 -6.97
N ARG A 161 16.88 -5.15 -6.10
CA ARG A 161 17.17 -4.99 -4.68
C ARG A 161 17.38 -6.32 -3.96
N LEU A 162 16.59 -7.34 -4.29
CA LEU A 162 16.78 -8.69 -3.76
C LEU A 162 18.10 -9.30 -4.22
N GLU A 163 18.50 -9.08 -5.48
CA GLU A 163 19.80 -9.52 -6.00
C GLU A 163 20.97 -8.83 -5.29
N GLU A 164 20.87 -7.52 -5.05
CA GLU A 164 21.86 -6.74 -4.30
C GLU A 164 22.00 -7.28 -2.85
N GLN A 165 20.89 -7.53 -2.14
CA GLN A 165 20.88 -8.08 -0.77
C GLN A 165 21.46 -9.50 -0.72
N GLY A 166 21.06 -10.38 -1.64
CA GLY A 166 21.58 -11.76 -1.70
C GLY A 166 23.08 -11.83 -2.02
N LEU A 167 23.64 -10.85 -2.70
CA LEU A 167 25.09 -10.74 -2.94
C LEU A 167 25.83 -10.28 -1.69
N ASP A 168 25.25 -9.37 -0.91
CA ASP A 168 25.84 -8.87 0.33
C ASP A 168 25.89 -9.96 1.41
N GLU A 169 24.86 -10.80 1.53
CA GLU A 169 24.83 -11.94 2.46
C GLU A 169 25.89 -12.99 2.10
N GLN A 170 26.10 -13.28 0.81
CA GLN A 170 27.14 -14.21 0.35
C GLN A 170 28.55 -13.63 0.53
N GLY A 171 28.72 -12.32 0.39
CA GLY A 171 29.97 -11.61 0.65
C GLY A 171 30.35 -11.65 2.12
N SER A 172 29.41 -11.40 3.02
CA SER A 172 29.61 -11.40 4.48
C SER A 172 29.95 -12.79 5.02
N ASN A 173 29.31 -13.84 4.48
CA ASN A 173 29.58 -15.23 4.90
C ASN A 173 30.96 -15.74 4.46
N LYS A 174 31.53 -15.20 3.36
CA LYS A 174 32.88 -15.53 2.92
C LYS A 174 33.98 -14.85 3.76
N GLN A 175 33.74 -13.66 4.29
CA GLN A 175 34.68 -12.98 5.17
C GLN A 175 34.77 -13.61 6.55
N GLY A 176 33.66 -14.09 7.11
CA GLY A 176 33.65 -14.78 8.42
C GLY A 176 34.34 -16.14 8.45
N MET A 177 34.53 -16.78 7.29
CA MET A 177 35.24 -18.08 7.19
C MET A 177 36.77 -17.94 7.04
N ASN A 178 37.31 -16.75 6.77
CA ASN A 178 38.76 -16.56 6.54
C ASN A 178 39.49 -16.00 7.75
N GLU A 179 38.82 -15.65 8.84
CA GLU A 179 39.46 -15.16 10.08
C GLU A 179 39.66 -16.24 11.15
N GLY A 180 39.36 -17.52 10.85
CA GLY A 180 39.42 -18.63 11.78
C GLY A 180 40.62 -19.55 11.67
N VAL A 181 41.65 -19.26 10.82
CA VAL A 181 42.78 -20.17 10.56
C VAL A 181 44.12 -19.45 10.65
N ASP A 182 44.39 -18.78 11.74
CA ASP A 182 45.77 -18.43 12.13
C ASP A 182 45.85 -18.20 13.64
N ASN A 183 45.88 -19.29 14.40
CA ASN A 183 46.47 -19.28 15.73
C ASN A 183 46.75 -20.72 16.24
N GLU A 184 47.85 -21.29 15.77
CA GLU A 184 48.68 -22.28 16.53
C GLU A 184 50.14 -22.01 16.33
#